data_b2299f7d33bf55e3d273182a80282443
#
_entry.id   b2299f7d33bf55e3d273182a80282443
#
_cell.length_a   1.000
_cell.length_b   1.000
_cell.length_c   1.000
_cell.angle_alpha   90.00
_cell.angle_beta   90.00
_cell.angle_gamma   90.00
#
_symmetry.space_group_name_H-M   'P 1'
#
loop_
_entity.id
_entity.type
_entity.pdbx_description
1 polymer ?
#
loop_
_entity_poly.entity_id
_entity_poly.type
_entity_poly.pdbx_seq_one_letter_code
_entity_poly.pdbx_strand_id
1 'polypeptide(L)'
;MVFTACQAVPGSTGSTTKTGEAMNSDRKSFNPYYSRLETTKLEISDDVWKKALSPELFEVSRHGATEAAFTGRYWDYEGNGTYYCAACGNALFRSDAKFASTCGWPSFFETVRPGSVTYRKDNSFGMERTEVLCGRCGSHLGHLFDDGPPPTGKRYCMNSVSLEFEPDKAGKN
;
A
#
# COMPACT_ATOMS: atom_id res chain seq x y z
N MET A 1 -28.35 32.99 55.74
CA MET A 1 -28.53 33.22 54.32
C MET A 1 -27.13 33.48 53.71
N VAL A 2 -26.54 32.50 53.13
CA VAL A 2 -25.23 32.62 52.47
C VAL A 2 -25.39 32.08 51.07
N PHE A 3 -25.23 32.96 50.07
CA PHE A 3 -25.21 32.60 48.65
C PHE A 3 -23.82 32.13 48.27
N THR A 4 -23.70 30.90 47.87
CA THR A 4 -22.46 30.38 47.27
C THR A 4 -22.58 30.39 45.75
N ALA A 5 -21.76 31.18 45.09
CA ALA A 5 -21.66 31.30 43.64
C ALA A 5 -20.96 30.10 43.06
N CYS A 6 -21.57 29.48 42.03
CA CYS A 6 -20.99 28.41 41.22
C CYS A 6 -20.15 29.05 40.13
N GLN A 7 -18.84 28.82 40.14
CA GLN A 7 -17.92 29.26 39.07
C GLN A 7 -17.88 28.19 37.97
N ALA A 8 -18.14 28.61 36.74
CA ALA A 8 -18.03 27.79 35.52
C ALA A 8 -16.57 27.71 35.09
N VAL A 9 -16.11 26.48 34.79
CA VAL A 9 -14.81 26.19 34.23
C VAL A 9 -14.90 26.23 32.70
N PRO A 10 -14.00 26.93 31.96
CA PRO A 10 -14.04 26.95 30.50
C PRO A 10 -13.51 25.63 29.95
N GLY A 11 -14.32 25.01 29.09
CA GLY A 11 -13.96 23.80 28.34
C GLY A 11 -12.81 24.04 27.35
N SER A 12 -11.78 23.24 27.48
CA SER A 12 -10.67 23.16 26.51
C SER A 12 -11.12 22.40 25.28
N THR A 13 -11.24 23.09 24.14
CA THR A 13 -11.43 22.47 22.82
C THR A 13 -10.08 21.95 22.32
N GLY A 14 -9.80 20.67 22.56
CA GLY A 14 -8.67 19.97 21.98
C GLY A 14 -8.93 19.67 20.50
N SER A 15 -8.33 20.47 19.62
CA SER A 15 -8.22 20.17 18.19
C SER A 15 -7.25 19.02 17.98
N THR A 16 -7.77 17.83 17.64
CA THR A 16 -6.94 16.67 17.28
C THR A 16 -6.56 16.80 15.80
N THR A 17 -5.47 17.49 15.52
CA THR A 17 -4.81 17.42 14.22
C THR A 17 -4.18 16.03 14.08
N LYS A 18 -4.72 15.23 13.17
CA LYS A 18 -4.11 13.96 12.73
C LYS A 18 -2.79 14.28 12.01
N THR A 19 -1.69 14.23 12.72
CA THR A 19 -0.34 14.25 12.16
C THR A 19 -0.03 12.89 11.54
N GLY A 20 -0.44 12.70 10.28
CA GLY A 20 -0.18 11.46 9.52
C GLY A 20 1.17 11.42 8.80
N GLU A 21 2.05 12.43 8.96
CA GLU A 21 3.27 12.55 8.15
C GLU A 21 4.56 12.02 8.80
N ALA A 22 4.57 11.74 10.09
CA ALA A 22 5.83 11.43 10.81
C ALA A 22 6.26 9.95 10.74
N MET A 23 5.41 9.01 10.29
CA MET A 23 5.76 7.57 10.33
C MET A 23 6.41 7.02 9.05
N ASN A 24 6.50 7.82 7.98
CA ASN A 24 6.98 7.32 6.69
C ASN A 24 8.47 7.56 6.41
N SER A 25 9.11 8.51 7.11
CA SER A 25 10.54 8.82 6.94
C SER A 25 11.46 7.78 7.59
N ASP A 26 11.05 7.19 8.71
CA ASP A 26 11.91 6.31 9.51
C ASP A 26 12.08 4.91 8.91
N ARG A 27 11.11 4.43 8.12
CA ARG A 27 11.20 3.12 7.43
C ARG A 27 12.21 3.10 6.28
N LYS A 28 12.37 4.22 5.56
CA LYS A 28 13.29 4.33 4.42
C LYS A 28 14.75 4.31 4.84
N SER A 29 15.08 4.83 6.02
CA SER A 29 16.45 4.89 6.51
C SER A 29 17.01 3.54 6.97
N PHE A 30 16.14 2.54 7.22
CA PHE A 30 16.53 1.23 7.74
C PHE A 30 16.54 0.10 6.70
N ASN A 31 15.96 0.33 5.51
CA ASN A 31 15.88 -0.67 4.46
C ASN A 31 16.85 -0.35 3.30
N PRO A 32 18.05 -0.96 3.28
CA PRO A 32 19.06 -0.68 2.25
C PRO A 32 18.67 -1.16 0.85
N TYR A 33 17.63 -1.97 0.73
CA TYR A 33 17.12 -2.52 -0.53
C TYR A 33 16.04 -1.65 -1.17
N TYR A 34 15.60 -0.60 -0.47
CA TYR A 34 14.58 0.31 -0.99
C TYR A 34 15.19 1.34 -1.94
N SER A 35 14.74 1.32 -3.20
CA SER A 35 15.12 2.31 -4.21
C SER A 35 14.00 2.50 -5.22
N ARG A 36 13.62 3.74 -5.49
CA ARG A 36 12.64 4.09 -6.53
C ARG A 36 13.26 4.25 -7.92
N LEU A 37 14.57 4.23 -8.01
CA LEU A 37 15.31 4.38 -9.26
C LEU A 37 15.76 3.03 -9.83
N GLU A 38 15.96 2.05 -8.96
CA GLU A 38 16.49 0.74 -9.33
C GLU A 38 15.37 -0.22 -9.75
N THR A 39 15.59 -0.89 -10.87
CA THR A 39 14.68 -1.94 -11.39
C THR A 39 15.30 -3.33 -11.43
N THR A 40 16.59 -3.42 -11.15
CA THR A 40 17.33 -4.70 -11.11
C THR A 40 16.71 -5.63 -10.10
N LYS A 41 16.49 -6.89 -10.50
CA LYS A 41 15.90 -7.93 -9.65
C LYS A 41 16.71 -8.12 -8.38
N LEU A 42 16.02 -8.24 -7.25
CA LEU A 42 16.58 -8.53 -5.93
C LEU A 42 16.35 -9.98 -5.57
N GLU A 43 17.45 -10.71 -5.34
CA GLU A 43 17.44 -12.10 -4.85
C GLU A 43 17.98 -12.10 -3.42
N ILE A 44 17.09 -11.88 -2.45
CA ILE A 44 17.40 -11.69 -1.04
C ILE A 44 16.58 -12.70 -0.24
N SER A 45 17.23 -13.37 0.73
CA SER A 45 16.58 -14.36 1.58
C SER A 45 15.55 -13.72 2.53
N ASP A 46 14.56 -14.51 2.96
CA ASP A 46 13.52 -14.05 3.88
C ASP A 46 14.07 -13.66 5.26
N ASP A 47 15.17 -14.26 5.71
CA ASP A 47 15.86 -13.87 6.95
C ASP A 47 16.39 -12.42 6.89
N VAL A 48 16.83 -11.98 5.73
CA VAL A 48 17.28 -10.61 5.50
C VAL A 48 16.09 -9.67 5.39
N TRP A 49 15.03 -10.04 4.65
CA TRP A 49 13.79 -9.27 4.57
C TRP A 49 13.13 -9.10 5.94
N LYS A 50 13.13 -10.13 6.78
CA LYS A 50 12.60 -10.07 8.15
C LYS A 50 13.25 -8.99 9.01
N LYS A 51 14.52 -8.68 8.76
CA LYS A 51 15.25 -7.61 9.48
C LYS A 51 15.00 -6.23 8.88
N ALA A 52 14.72 -6.16 7.57
CA ALA A 52 14.58 -4.91 6.82
C ALA A 52 13.14 -4.38 6.78
N LEU A 53 12.13 -5.23 7.00
CA LEU A 53 10.71 -4.89 6.89
C LEU A 53 10.06 -4.84 8.28
N SER A 54 8.95 -4.08 8.39
CA SER A 54 8.10 -4.20 9.56
C SER A 54 7.46 -5.60 9.62
N PRO A 55 7.12 -6.13 10.81
CA PRO A 55 6.50 -7.44 10.94
C PRO A 55 5.26 -7.63 10.05
N GLU A 56 4.37 -6.65 10.01
CA GLU A 56 3.17 -6.68 9.18
C GLU A 56 3.50 -6.75 7.69
N LEU A 57 4.40 -5.88 7.20
CA LEU A 57 4.83 -5.91 5.80
C LEU A 57 5.56 -7.21 5.46
N PHE A 58 6.34 -7.77 6.38
CA PHE A 58 7.01 -9.04 6.17
C PHE A 58 6.01 -10.19 6.01
N GLU A 59 5.00 -10.29 6.90
CA GLU A 59 3.97 -11.33 6.82
C GLU A 59 3.20 -11.26 5.49
N VAL A 60 2.79 -10.07 5.06
CA VAL A 60 2.09 -9.92 3.78
C VAL A 60 3.03 -10.19 2.61
N SER A 61 4.20 -9.57 2.57
CA SER A 61 5.07 -9.60 1.39
C SER A 61 5.80 -10.93 1.19
N ARG A 62 6.07 -11.70 2.26
CA ARG A 62 6.86 -12.94 2.18
C ARG A 62 6.05 -14.20 2.50
N HIS A 63 5.04 -14.10 3.35
CA HIS A 63 4.19 -15.22 3.72
C HIS A 63 2.82 -15.20 3.03
N GLY A 64 2.52 -14.18 2.21
CA GLY A 64 1.28 -14.11 1.44
C GLY A 64 0.04 -13.84 2.30
N ALA A 65 0.21 -13.24 3.48
CA ALA A 65 -0.91 -12.80 4.29
C ALA A 65 -1.73 -11.71 3.58
N THR A 66 -2.98 -11.54 3.98
CA THR A 66 -3.89 -10.53 3.43
C THR A 66 -4.39 -9.64 4.57
N GLU A 67 -4.32 -8.33 4.39
CA GLU A 67 -4.92 -7.37 5.33
C GLU A 67 -6.45 -7.48 5.34
N ALA A 68 -7.11 -7.04 6.41
CA ALA A 68 -8.57 -7.03 6.47
C ALA A 68 -9.15 -6.02 5.46
N ALA A 69 -10.26 -6.39 4.82
CA ALA A 69 -10.96 -5.52 3.87
C ALA A 69 -11.40 -4.21 4.54
N PHE A 70 -11.33 -3.09 3.82
CA PHE A 70 -11.71 -1.75 4.25
C PHE A 70 -10.87 -1.15 5.39
N THR A 71 -9.74 -1.76 5.76
CA THR A 71 -8.86 -1.28 6.82
C THR A 71 -7.57 -0.66 6.30
N GLY A 72 -7.19 -0.99 5.07
CA GLY A 72 -5.94 -0.52 4.47
C GLY A 72 -5.99 0.97 4.12
N ARG A 73 -4.82 1.60 4.07
CA ARG A 73 -4.66 3.05 3.83
C ARG A 73 -5.21 3.52 2.48
N TYR A 74 -5.20 2.67 1.44
CA TYR A 74 -5.37 3.09 0.06
C TYR A 74 -6.63 2.55 -0.62
N TRP A 75 -7.52 1.84 0.09
CA TRP A 75 -8.71 1.26 -0.53
C TRP A 75 -9.63 2.34 -1.13
N ASP A 76 -9.80 3.49 -0.45
CA ASP A 76 -10.62 4.64 -0.86
C ASP A 76 -9.80 5.92 -1.12
N TYR A 77 -8.47 5.82 -1.17
CA TYR A 77 -7.59 6.96 -1.36
C TYR A 77 -7.58 7.43 -2.83
N GLU A 78 -7.75 8.76 -3.07
CA GLU A 78 -7.92 9.37 -4.40
C GLU A 78 -6.79 10.36 -4.79
N GLY A 79 -5.65 10.32 -4.15
CA GLY A 79 -4.51 11.19 -4.48
C GLY A 79 -3.91 10.88 -5.86
N ASN A 80 -3.45 11.92 -6.57
CA ASN A 80 -2.70 11.77 -7.84
C ASN A 80 -1.24 11.47 -7.56
N GLY A 81 -0.73 10.37 -8.13
CA GLY A 81 0.65 9.95 -7.90
C GLY A 81 0.94 8.52 -8.32
N THR A 82 2.04 8.00 -7.80
CA THR A 82 2.54 6.66 -8.10
C THR A 82 2.53 5.78 -6.86
N TYR A 83 2.08 4.53 -7.02
CA TYR A 83 2.14 3.48 -6.01
C TYR A 83 3.38 2.63 -6.23
N TYR A 84 4.20 2.52 -5.21
CA TYR A 84 5.45 1.77 -5.19
C TYR A 84 5.33 0.53 -4.30
N CYS A 85 6.15 -0.48 -4.56
CA CYS A 85 6.31 -1.61 -3.65
C CYS A 85 6.88 -1.13 -2.31
N ALA A 86 6.17 -1.35 -1.21
CA ALA A 86 6.60 -0.93 0.12
C ALA A 86 7.89 -1.62 0.58
N ALA A 87 8.18 -2.82 0.06
CA ALA A 87 9.39 -3.55 0.40
C ALA A 87 10.64 -3.05 -0.34
N CYS A 88 10.53 -2.66 -1.63
CA CYS A 88 11.73 -2.36 -2.43
C CYS A 88 11.70 -1.06 -3.23
N GLY A 89 10.58 -0.32 -3.24
CA GLY A 89 10.47 0.95 -3.97
C GLY A 89 10.23 0.82 -5.48
N ASN A 90 10.04 -0.39 -6.04
CA ASN A 90 9.70 -0.55 -7.45
C ASN A 90 8.35 0.09 -7.77
N ALA A 91 8.27 0.91 -8.81
CA ALA A 91 7.00 1.50 -9.25
C ALA A 91 6.06 0.41 -9.80
N LEU A 92 4.82 0.38 -9.32
CA LEU A 92 3.84 -0.67 -9.61
C LEU A 92 2.63 -0.15 -10.39
N PHE A 93 1.96 0.89 -9.87
CA PHE A 93 0.72 1.42 -10.41
C PHE A 93 0.71 2.95 -10.39
N ARG A 94 -0.14 3.53 -11.23
CA ARG A 94 -0.47 4.95 -11.21
C ARG A 94 -1.88 5.16 -10.66
N SER A 95 -2.12 6.36 -10.12
CA SER A 95 -3.45 6.76 -9.63
C SER A 95 -4.52 6.81 -10.72
N ASP A 96 -4.14 7.11 -11.96
CA ASP A 96 -5.05 7.13 -13.12
C ASP A 96 -5.53 5.73 -13.54
N ALA A 97 -4.79 4.68 -13.16
CA ALA A 97 -5.23 3.29 -13.29
C ALA A 97 -6.06 2.78 -12.10
N LYS A 98 -6.15 3.56 -11.00
CA LYS A 98 -6.93 3.18 -9.82
C LYS A 98 -8.41 3.43 -10.06
N PHE A 99 -9.25 2.52 -9.61
CA PHE A 99 -10.71 2.68 -9.67
C PHE A 99 -11.39 2.24 -8.38
N ALA A 100 -12.57 2.81 -8.12
CA ALA A 100 -13.39 2.43 -6.98
C ALA A 100 -13.93 1.00 -7.17
N SER A 101 -13.64 0.12 -6.21
CA SER A 101 -14.17 -1.24 -6.16
C SER A 101 -14.82 -1.50 -4.80
N THR A 102 -15.76 -2.43 -4.75
CA THR A 102 -16.47 -2.80 -3.52
C THR A 102 -15.74 -3.88 -2.72
N CYS A 103 -14.53 -4.28 -3.13
CA CYS A 103 -13.80 -5.37 -2.50
C CYS A 103 -13.10 -4.99 -1.18
N GLY A 104 -12.91 -3.68 -0.92
CA GLY A 104 -12.27 -3.20 0.32
C GLY A 104 -10.74 -3.14 0.27
N TRP A 105 -10.14 -3.29 -0.92
CA TRP A 105 -8.71 -3.14 -1.20
C TRP A 105 -8.49 -2.20 -2.37
N PRO A 106 -7.32 -1.52 -2.47
CA PRO A 106 -6.99 -0.70 -3.62
C PRO A 106 -6.96 -1.54 -4.90
N SER A 107 -7.68 -1.08 -5.93
CA SER A 107 -7.89 -1.79 -7.19
C SER A 107 -7.41 -0.97 -8.36
N PHE A 108 -6.65 -1.61 -9.28
CA PHE A 108 -6.08 -0.99 -10.46
C PHE A 108 -6.40 -1.82 -11.70
N PHE A 109 -6.58 -1.18 -12.86
CA PHE A 109 -6.86 -1.90 -14.10
C PHE A 109 -5.59 -2.19 -14.94
N GLU A 110 -4.47 -1.52 -14.66
CA GLU A 110 -3.19 -1.76 -15.34
C GLU A 110 -1.99 -1.44 -14.45
N THR A 111 -0.81 -1.93 -14.83
CA THR A 111 0.47 -1.66 -14.17
C THR A 111 1.17 -0.47 -14.83
N VAL A 112 2.08 0.21 -14.12
CA VAL A 112 2.81 1.38 -14.64
C VAL A 112 3.69 1.07 -15.86
N ARG A 113 4.17 -0.16 -15.99
CA ARG A 113 4.96 -0.64 -17.14
C ARG A 113 5.03 -2.18 -17.17
N PRO A 114 5.37 -2.80 -18.31
CA PRO A 114 5.70 -4.22 -18.38
C PRO A 114 6.82 -4.57 -17.39
N GLY A 115 6.68 -5.70 -16.69
CA GLY A 115 7.67 -6.16 -15.71
C GLY A 115 7.61 -5.49 -14.33
N SER A 116 6.71 -4.53 -14.12
CA SER A 116 6.45 -3.97 -12.77
C SER A 116 6.01 -5.05 -11.79
N VAL A 117 5.26 -6.03 -12.28
CA VAL A 117 4.79 -7.18 -11.54
C VAL A 117 5.08 -8.47 -12.29
N THR A 118 5.06 -9.58 -11.57
CA THR A 118 5.07 -10.96 -12.09
C THR A 118 3.89 -11.73 -11.50
N TYR A 119 3.59 -12.89 -12.08
CA TYR A 119 2.40 -13.66 -11.74
C TYR A 119 2.77 -15.08 -11.33
N ARG A 120 2.04 -15.63 -10.38
CA ARG A 120 2.15 -17.02 -9.94
C ARG A 120 0.76 -17.60 -9.73
N LYS A 121 0.57 -18.88 -10.10
CA LYS A 121 -0.66 -19.59 -9.80
C LYS A 121 -0.76 -19.82 -8.29
N ASP A 122 -1.91 -19.45 -7.71
CA ASP A 122 -2.24 -19.67 -6.31
C ASP A 122 -3.47 -20.60 -6.22
N ASN A 123 -3.25 -21.79 -5.70
CA ASN A 123 -4.28 -22.81 -5.49
C ASN A 123 -4.62 -22.97 -3.99
N SER A 124 -4.25 -22.02 -3.14
CA SER A 124 -4.54 -22.08 -1.72
C SER A 124 -6.05 -21.95 -1.44
N PHE A 125 -6.49 -22.43 -0.29
CA PHE A 125 -7.88 -22.37 0.19
C PHE A 125 -8.92 -22.96 -0.77
N GLY A 126 -8.54 -23.90 -1.64
CA GLY A 126 -9.44 -24.52 -2.62
C GLY A 126 -9.89 -23.59 -3.75
N MET A 127 -9.23 -22.43 -3.92
CA MET A 127 -9.47 -21.47 -4.98
C MET A 127 -8.37 -21.54 -6.04
N GLU A 128 -8.70 -21.24 -7.29
CA GLU A 128 -7.71 -21.03 -8.33
C GLU A 128 -7.63 -19.53 -8.63
N ARG A 129 -6.51 -18.89 -8.26
CA ARG A 129 -6.28 -17.45 -8.41
C ARG A 129 -4.94 -17.19 -9.06
N THR A 130 -4.77 -15.98 -9.58
CA THR A 130 -3.47 -15.46 -10.05
C THR A 130 -2.92 -14.51 -9.01
N GLU A 131 -1.87 -14.94 -8.32
CA GLU A 131 -1.13 -14.10 -7.39
C GLU A 131 -0.28 -13.07 -8.14
N VAL A 132 -0.24 -11.84 -7.63
CA VAL A 132 0.56 -10.74 -8.16
C VAL A 132 1.73 -10.48 -7.23
N LEU A 133 2.94 -10.55 -7.78
CA LEU A 133 4.21 -10.34 -7.09
C LEU A 133 4.92 -9.11 -7.65
N CYS A 134 5.69 -8.43 -6.82
CA CYS A 134 6.58 -7.35 -7.28
C CYS A 134 7.64 -7.90 -8.25
N GLY A 135 7.75 -7.31 -9.44
CA GLY A 135 8.71 -7.74 -10.46
C GLY A 135 10.18 -7.61 -10.03
N ARG A 136 10.49 -6.69 -9.09
CA ARG A 136 11.84 -6.47 -8.60
C ARG A 136 12.24 -7.40 -7.46
N CYS A 137 11.41 -7.54 -6.42
CA CYS A 137 11.79 -8.24 -5.19
C CYS A 137 10.97 -9.51 -4.90
N GLY A 138 9.97 -9.82 -5.75
CA GLY A 138 9.12 -10.98 -5.56
C GLY A 138 8.16 -10.90 -4.35
N SER A 139 7.99 -9.72 -3.73
CA SER A 139 7.03 -9.54 -2.65
C SER A 139 5.61 -9.79 -3.10
N HIS A 140 4.82 -10.50 -2.30
CA HIS A 140 3.38 -10.63 -2.51
C HIS A 140 2.71 -9.27 -2.43
N LEU A 141 1.88 -8.96 -3.42
CA LEU A 141 1.13 -7.69 -3.50
C LEU A 141 -0.38 -7.93 -3.32
N GLY A 142 -0.90 -9.00 -3.88
CA GLY A 142 -2.32 -9.31 -3.92
C GLY A 142 -2.64 -10.30 -5.04
N HIS A 143 -3.82 -10.16 -5.66
CA HIS A 143 -4.30 -11.05 -6.71
C HIS A 143 -4.86 -10.30 -7.91
N LEU A 144 -4.84 -10.96 -9.06
CA LEU A 144 -5.40 -10.49 -10.33
C LEU A 144 -6.72 -11.20 -10.61
N PHE A 145 -7.73 -10.43 -11.03
CA PHE A 145 -9.06 -10.89 -11.44
C PHE A 145 -9.42 -10.35 -12.82
N ASP A 146 -10.36 -10.99 -13.51
CA ASP A 146 -10.84 -10.65 -14.86
C ASP A 146 -12.20 -9.93 -14.83
N ASP A 147 -12.47 -9.20 -13.75
CA ASP A 147 -13.71 -8.46 -13.49
C ASP A 147 -13.48 -6.94 -13.36
N GLY A 148 -12.40 -6.43 -13.94
CA GLY A 148 -12.05 -5.03 -13.94
C GLY A 148 -12.73 -4.23 -15.06
N PRO A 149 -12.58 -2.89 -15.05
CA PRO A 149 -13.13 -2.01 -16.07
C PRO A 149 -12.34 -2.08 -17.39
N PRO A 150 -12.93 -1.58 -18.51
CA PRO A 150 -12.17 -1.28 -19.70
C PRO A 150 -11.02 -0.28 -19.40
N PRO A 151 -9.91 -0.29 -20.17
CA PRO A 151 -9.71 -1.04 -21.42
C PRO A 151 -9.23 -2.48 -21.22
N THR A 152 -8.72 -2.84 -20.03
CA THR A 152 -8.03 -4.12 -19.84
C THR A 152 -8.95 -5.26 -19.39
N GLY A 153 -10.08 -4.96 -18.75
CA GLY A 153 -10.93 -5.94 -18.09
C GLY A 153 -10.28 -6.57 -16.84
N LYS A 154 -9.10 -6.07 -16.44
CA LYS A 154 -8.33 -6.61 -15.31
C LYS A 154 -8.57 -5.81 -14.03
N ARG A 155 -8.57 -6.51 -12.89
CA ARG A 155 -8.57 -5.91 -11.56
C ARG A 155 -7.40 -6.47 -10.75
N TYR A 156 -6.40 -5.63 -10.56
CA TYR A 156 -5.30 -5.85 -9.62
C TYR A 156 -5.77 -5.45 -8.23
N CYS A 157 -6.14 -6.41 -7.39
CA CYS A 157 -6.62 -6.21 -6.03
C CYS A 157 -5.45 -6.37 -5.06
N MET A 158 -4.94 -5.25 -4.53
CA MET A 158 -3.65 -5.20 -3.84
C MET A 158 -3.83 -4.92 -2.34
N ASN A 159 -2.95 -5.48 -1.50
CA ASN A 159 -2.86 -5.09 -0.09
C ASN A 159 -2.30 -3.67 0.03
N SER A 160 -2.96 -2.79 0.78
CA SER A 160 -2.47 -1.43 1.04
C SER A 160 -1.11 -1.44 1.74
N VAL A 161 -0.89 -2.39 2.67
CA VAL A 161 0.38 -2.54 3.39
C VAL A 161 1.56 -2.84 2.46
N SER A 162 1.31 -3.50 1.31
CA SER A 162 2.32 -3.80 0.29
C SER A 162 2.66 -2.60 -0.61
N LEU A 163 1.93 -1.48 -0.46
CA LEU A 163 2.07 -0.29 -1.28
C LEU A 163 2.59 0.90 -0.47
N GLU A 164 3.34 1.76 -1.14
CA GLU A 164 3.70 3.10 -0.70
C GLU A 164 3.31 4.10 -1.78
N PHE A 165 2.63 5.18 -1.41
CA PHE A 165 2.19 6.20 -2.35
C PHE A 165 3.10 7.42 -2.30
N GLU A 166 3.44 7.96 -3.48
CA GLU A 166 4.09 9.26 -3.64
C GLU A 166 3.22 10.15 -4.53
N PRO A 167 2.81 11.32 -4.02
CA PRO A 167 2.07 12.27 -4.82
C PRO A 167 2.94 12.83 -5.94
N ASP A 168 2.32 13.12 -7.08
CA ASP A 168 2.97 13.87 -8.14
C ASP A 168 3.38 15.25 -7.63
N LYS A 169 4.56 15.71 -8.02
CA LYS A 169 4.99 17.08 -7.70
C LYS A 169 4.00 18.04 -8.34
N ALA A 170 3.46 18.98 -7.56
CA ALA A 170 2.69 20.08 -8.09
C ALA A 170 3.53 20.76 -9.18
N GLY A 171 3.02 20.80 -10.42
CA GLY A 171 3.72 21.47 -11.52
C GLY A 171 4.00 22.92 -11.09
N LYS A 172 5.27 23.32 -11.13
CA LYS A 172 5.61 24.72 -11.07
C LYS A 172 5.16 25.30 -12.40
N ASN A 173 3.96 25.92 -12.40
CA ASN A 173 3.57 26.84 -13.47
C ASN A 173 4.43 28.09 -13.40
#